data_5be1af15269e7b9645c71c53dc3e6598
#
_entry.id   5be1af15269e7b9645c71c53dc3e6598
#
_cell.length_a   1.000
_cell.length_b   1.000
_cell.length_c   1.000
_cell.angle_alpha   90.00
_cell.angle_beta   90.00
_cell.angle_gamma   90.00
#
_symmetry.space_group_name_H-M   'P 1'
#
loop_
_entity.id
_entity.type
_entity.pdbx_description
1 polymer ?
#
loop_
_entity_poly.entity_id
_entity_poly.type
_entity_poly.pdbx_seq_one_letter_code
_entity_poly.pdbx_strand_id
1 'polypeptide(L)'
;DVAGARRCVVAFAGAALAALPADAAIEPVITPSAGEVIGRRLEPVPDEGVWRAVLDVAAPGAAVVELSAHLAGYGRKLTETWLYQWNPA
;
A
#
# COMPACT_ATOMS: atom_id res chain seq x y z
N ASP A 1 -14.51 -10.13 8.82
CA ASP A 1 -13.14 -10.44 8.45
C ASP A 1 -13.02 -11.78 7.77
N VAL A 2 -12.10 -11.89 6.83
CA VAL A 2 -11.79 -13.12 6.12
C VAL A 2 -10.58 -13.76 6.81
N ALA A 3 -10.65 -15.06 7.08
CA ALA A 3 -9.53 -15.81 7.67
C ALA A 3 -8.28 -15.67 6.78
N GLY A 4 -7.14 -15.38 7.38
CA GLY A 4 -5.89 -15.17 6.66
C GLY A 4 -5.77 -13.82 5.97
N ALA A 5 -6.74 -12.93 6.18
CA ALA A 5 -6.69 -11.58 5.61
C ALA A 5 -6.09 -10.59 6.59
N ARG A 6 -5.43 -9.58 6.04
CA ARG A 6 -4.81 -8.51 6.83
C ARG A 6 -5.05 -7.17 6.16
N ARG A 7 -5.47 -6.20 6.96
CA ARG A 7 -5.55 -4.81 6.52
C ARG A 7 -4.33 -4.05 7.02
N CYS A 8 -3.65 -3.37 6.10
CA CYS A 8 -2.51 -2.51 6.40
C CYS A 8 -2.86 -1.08 6.02
N VAL A 9 -2.54 -0.14 6.91
CA VAL A 9 -2.70 1.28 6.65
C VAL A 9 -1.30 1.90 6.64
N VAL A 10 -0.91 2.45 5.50
CA VAL A 10 0.44 2.95 5.29
C VAL A 10 0.39 4.41 4.87
N ALA A 11 1.13 5.26 5.57
CA ALA A 11 1.26 6.67 5.21
C ALA A 11 2.55 6.85 4.42
N PHE A 12 2.44 7.31 3.18
CA PHE A 12 3.59 7.60 2.33
C PHE A 12 3.84 9.09 2.30
N ALA A 13 5.09 9.48 2.52
CA ALA A 13 5.51 10.87 2.49
C ALA A 13 6.69 11.02 1.52
N GLY A 14 7.01 12.26 1.18
CA GLY A 14 8.16 12.56 0.32
C GLY A 14 7.93 13.83 -0.48
N ALA A 15 9.02 14.43 -0.94
CA ALA A 15 8.95 15.68 -1.70
C ALA A 15 8.16 15.51 -3.00
N ALA A 16 8.28 14.38 -3.67
CA ALA A 16 7.55 14.12 -4.90
C ALA A 16 6.04 14.08 -4.67
N LEU A 17 5.61 13.55 -3.51
CA LEU A 17 4.19 13.51 -3.16
C LEU A 17 3.67 14.86 -2.70
N ALA A 18 4.46 15.60 -1.94
CA ALA A 18 4.06 16.88 -1.39
C ALA A 18 3.77 17.92 -2.50
N ALA A 19 4.40 17.76 -3.65
CA ALA A 19 4.20 18.66 -4.79
C ALA A 19 2.96 18.31 -5.63
N LEU A 20 2.30 17.18 -5.35
CA LEU A 20 1.16 16.74 -6.16
C LEU A 20 -0.16 17.35 -5.66
N PRO A 21 -1.08 17.65 -6.59
CA PRO A 21 -2.42 18.05 -6.19
C PRO A 21 -3.20 16.87 -5.60
N ALA A 22 -4.25 17.14 -4.84
CA ALA A 22 -5.05 16.11 -4.19
C ALA A 22 -5.73 15.16 -5.18
N ASP A 23 -5.93 15.60 -6.41
CA ASP A 23 -6.56 14.78 -7.46
C ASP A 23 -5.54 14.13 -8.40
N ALA A 24 -4.27 14.09 -7.99
CA ALA A 24 -3.22 13.46 -8.80
C ALA A 24 -3.55 12.00 -9.10
N ALA A 25 -3.29 11.58 -10.33
CA ALA A 25 -3.57 10.21 -10.77
C ALA A 25 -2.39 9.30 -10.39
N ILE A 26 -2.34 8.91 -9.13
CA ILE A 26 -1.33 7.99 -8.61
C ILE A 26 -1.99 6.75 -8.04
N GLU A 27 -1.22 5.67 -7.93
CA GLU A 27 -1.76 4.39 -7.47
C GLU A 27 -0.77 3.65 -6.58
N PRO A 28 -1.26 2.81 -5.65
CA PRO A 28 -0.38 1.92 -4.91
C PRO A 28 -0.04 0.71 -5.76
N VAL A 29 1.25 0.37 -5.81
CA VAL A 29 1.74 -0.86 -6.44
C VAL A 29 2.07 -1.82 -5.32
N ILE A 30 1.35 -2.93 -5.25
CA ILE A 30 1.39 -3.85 -4.12
C ILE A 30 1.77 -5.24 -4.62
N THR A 31 2.80 -5.83 -4.00
CA THR A 31 3.28 -7.15 -4.38
C THR A 31 3.34 -8.05 -3.17
N PRO A 32 2.37 -8.95 -2.98
CA PRO A 32 2.45 -9.97 -1.94
C PRO A 32 3.24 -11.18 -2.44
N SER A 33 3.96 -11.84 -1.52
CA SER A 33 4.68 -13.08 -1.85
C SER A 33 3.74 -14.28 -1.97
N ALA A 34 2.55 -14.19 -1.38
CA ALA A 34 1.52 -15.21 -1.43
C ALA A 34 0.16 -14.55 -1.26
N GLY A 35 -0.90 -15.21 -1.73
CA GLY A 35 -2.24 -14.67 -1.63
C GLY A 35 -2.53 -13.60 -2.68
N GLU A 36 -3.53 -12.78 -2.41
CA GLU A 36 -3.95 -11.75 -3.35
C GLU A 36 -4.39 -10.48 -2.63
N VAL A 37 -4.29 -9.38 -3.33
CA VAL A 37 -4.80 -8.08 -2.87
C VAL A 37 -6.30 -8.07 -3.15
N ILE A 38 -7.10 -8.03 -2.08
CA ILE A 38 -8.57 -8.06 -2.18
C ILE A 38 -9.20 -6.68 -2.04
N GLY A 39 -8.42 -5.68 -1.66
CA GLY A 39 -8.89 -4.31 -1.60
C GLY A 39 -7.72 -3.35 -1.48
N ARG A 40 -7.88 -2.18 -2.08
CA ARG A 40 -6.90 -1.11 -1.95
C ARG A 40 -7.59 0.24 -2.13
N ARG A 41 -7.12 1.19 -1.35
CA ARG A 41 -7.62 2.56 -1.42
C ARG A 41 -6.47 3.51 -1.13
N LEU A 42 -6.45 4.63 -1.80
CA LEU A 42 -5.42 5.65 -1.63
C LEU A 42 -6.12 7.00 -1.50
N GLU A 43 -5.72 7.78 -0.49
CA GLU A 43 -6.28 9.10 -0.28
C GLU A 43 -5.21 10.09 0.18
N PRO A 44 -5.28 11.34 -0.26
CA PRO A 44 -4.39 12.36 0.25
C PRO A 44 -4.81 12.79 1.66
N VAL A 45 -3.83 13.13 2.49
CA VAL A 45 -4.05 13.72 3.82
C VAL A 45 -3.28 15.03 3.84
N PRO A 46 -3.83 16.11 3.27
CA PRO A 46 -3.10 17.35 3.06
C PRO A 46 -2.54 17.97 4.34
N ASP A 47 -3.28 17.89 5.45
CA ASP A 47 -2.85 18.45 6.72
C ASP A 47 -1.57 17.81 7.25
N GLU A 48 -1.30 16.56 6.86
CA GLU A 48 -0.12 15.82 7.29
C GLU A 48 0.94 15.73 6.20
N GLY A 49 0.64 16.18 5.00
CA GLY A 49 1.56 16.12 3.88
C GLY A 49 1.85 14.70 3.40
N VAL A 50 0.93 13.77 3.61
CA VAL A 50 1.11 12.37 3.25
C VAL A 50 -0.05 11.87 2.39
N TRP A 51 0.16 10.71 1.77
CA TRP A 51 -0.90 9.92 1.13
C TRP A 51 -1.07 8.64 1.92
N ARG A 52 -2.30 8.33 2.27
CA ARG A 52 -2.62 7.13 3.06
C ARG A 52 -3.14 6.04 2.14
N ALA A 53 -2.47 4.88 2.19
CA ALA A 53 -2.91 3.69 1.46
C ALA A 53 -3.52 2.70 2.45
N VAL A 54 -4.68 2.16 2.10
CA VAL A 54 -5.32 1.08 2.86
C VAL A 54 -5.30 -0.15 1.96
N LEU A 55 -4.64 -1.20 2.43
CA LEU A 55 -4.39 -2.42 1.65
C LEU A 55 -4.98 -3.60 2.37
N ASP A 56 -5.81 -4.38 1.68
CA ASP A 56 -6.36 -5.63 2.21
C ASP A 56 -5.79 -6.78 1.40
N VAL A 57 -5.11 -7.69 2.07
CA VAL A 57 -4.47 -8.86 1.44
C VAL A 57 -4.99 -10.12 2.10
N ALA A 58 -5.40 -11.08 1.30
CA ALA A 58 -5.86 -12.38 1.77
C ALA A 58 -4.85 -13.45 1.34
N ALA A 59 -4.36 -14.21 2.32
CA ALA A 59 -3.38 -15.29 2.08
C ALA A 59 -3.70 -16.48 2.99
N PRO A 60 -4.89 -17.07 2.89
CA PRO A 60 -5.28 -18.17 3.76
C PRO A 60 -4.35 -19.37 3.59
N GLY A 61 -3.92 -19.95 4.70
CA GLY A 61 -3.05 -21.12 4.69
C GLY A 61 -1.58 -20.83 4.45
N ALA A 62 -1.20 -19.61 4.16
CA ALA A 62 0.22 -19.26 4.01
C ALA A 62 0.91 -19.23 5.37
N ALA A 63 2.15 -19.75 5.44
CA ALA A 63 2.93 -19.74 6.67
C ALA A 63 3.46 -18.34 6.96
N VAL A 64 3.90 -17.65 5.92
CA VAL A 64 4.41 -16.29 6.03
C VAL A 64 4.07 -15.53 4.75
N VAL A 65 3.79 -14.26 4.86
CA VAL A 65 3.57 -13.38 3.70
C VAL A 65 4.50 -12.18 3.84
N GLU A 66 5.24 -11.92 2.79
CA GLU A 66 6.02 -10.69 2.65
C GLU A 66 5.27 -9.78 1.68
N LEU A 67 5.09 -8.54 2.08
CA LEU A 67 4.33 -7.56 1.33
C LEU A 67 5.22 -6.36 1.03
N SER A 68 5.25 -5.95 -0.23
CA SER A 68 5.91 -4.71 -0.60
C SER A 68 4.92 -3.78 -1.27
N ALA A 69 5.07 -2.48 -1.02
CA ALA A 69 4.18 -1.48 -1.60
C ALA A 69 4.92 -0.17 -1.80
N HIS A 70 4.58 0.52 -2.87
CA HIS A 70 5.04 1.88 -3.12
C HIS A 70 3.97 2.61 -3.93
N LEU A 71 4.08 3.92 -4.03
CA LEU A 71 3.19 4.71 -4.86
C LEU A 71 3.86 5.01 -6.20
N ALA A 72 3.08 4.93 -7.27
CA ALA A 72 3.56 5.20 -8.62
C ALA A 72 2.56 6.08 -9.36
N GLY A 73 3.04 6.83 -10.33
CA GLY A 73 2.24 7.66 -11.19
C GLY A 73 3.13 8.38 -12.19
N TYR A 74 2.51 8.87 -13.26
CA TYR A 74 3.23 9.60 -14.29
C TYR A 74 4.40 8.80 -14.88
N GLY A 75 4.22 7.46 -14.95
CA GLY A 75 5.21 6.57 -15.53
C GLY A 75 6.41 6.26 -14.65
N ARG A 76 6.35 6.56 -13.35
CA ARG A 76 7.51 6.35 -12.47
C ARG A 76 7.10 6.03 -11.03
N LYS A 77 8.06 5.49 -10.28
CA LYS A 77 7.93 5.25 -8.85
C LYS A 77 8.10 6.58 -8.12
N LEU A 78 7.17 6.88 -7.21
CA LEU A 78 7.12 8.16 -6.50
C LEU A 78 7.59 8.09 -5.07
N THR A 79 7.68 6.89 -4.47
CA THR A 79 8.07 6.72 -3.08
C THR A 79 9.09 5.60 -2.93
N GLU A 80 9.70 5.51 -1.75
CA GLU A 80 10.44 4.32 -1.37
C GLU A 80 9.48 3.16 -1.22
N THR A 81 10.02 1.94 -1.22
CA THR A 81 9.22 0.72 -1.05
C THR A 81 9.03 0.44 0.43
N TRP A 82 7.78 0.31 0.85
CA TRP A 82 7.42 -0.12 2.19
C TRP A 82 7.38 -1.65 2.21
N LEU A 83 7.97 -2.24 3.26
CA LEU A 83 8.04 -3.70 3.42
C LEU A 83 7.39 -4.12 4.72
N TYR A 84 6.64 -5.23 4.67
CA TYR A 84 5.96 -5.76 5.82
C TYR A 84 5.88 -7.28 5.72
N GLN A 85 5.94 -7.95 6.86
CA GLN A 85 5.86 -9.42 6.92
C GLN A 85 4.92 -9.83 8.04
N TRP A 86 4.08 -10.83 7.80
CA TRP A 86 3.23 -11.40 8.85
C TRP A 86 2.99 -12.88 8.61
N ASN A 87 2.51 -13.55 9.66
CA ASN A 87 2.17 -14.97 9.62
C ASN A 87 0.65 -15.11 9.69
N PRO A 88 -0.03 -15.40 8.56
CA PRO A 88 -1.49 -15.51 8.53
C PRO A 88 -2.05 -16.70 9.29
N ALA A 89 -1.26 -17.75 9.42
CA ALA A 89 -1.71 -18.99 10.06
C ALA A 89 -1.77 -18.89 11.57
#